data_2bb301dc9dbd722b6dddd44167f7b752
#
_entry.id   2bb301dc9dbd722b6dddd44167f7b752
#
_cell.length_a   1.000
_cell.length_b   1.000
_cell.length_c   1.000
_cell.angle_alpha   90.00
_cell.angle_beta   90.00
_cell.angle_gamma   90.00
#
_symmetry.space_group_name_H-M   'P 1'
#
loop_
_entity.id
_entity.type
_entity.pdbx_description
1 polymer ?
#
loop_
_entity_poly.entity_id
_entity_poly.type
_entity_poly.pdbx_seq_one_letter_code
_entity_poly.pdbx_strand_id
1 'polypeptide(L)'
;MARLTFHGHACFELATDTGSNLMFDPFLDDNPIADIGTADVGKLDYVLCSHGHFDHFPDGIKLARRTGATMIGAFELMAFAETQGVEKTHKMNVGGGHTFPFGYAKLTPALHSGTVAGDNAGAFTTLAHGFWLDLKPGPGSEGGKRVYHSGDTALLMEMQLLRGRVDVALLPIGDNFTMGPEDAARAIEFIAPRVVIPMHYNTWDPIAQDPNAFVRRVGPLAEVVVLNPGESYEF
;
A
#
# COMPACT_ATOMS: atom_id res chain seq x y z
N MET A 1 15.39 -8.64 -9.62
CA MET A 1 14.77 -8.73 -8.27
C MET A 1 13.78 -7.58 -8.13
N ALA A 2 12.63 -7.83 -7.51
CA ALA A 2 11.70 -6.77 -7.19
C ALA A 2 12.26 -5.92 -6.04
N ARG A 3 11.95 -4.61 -6.04
CA ARG A 3 12.42 -3.66 -5.04
C ARG A 3 11.27 -2.79 -4.55
N LEU A 4 11.10 -2.74 -3.24
CA LEU A 4 10.22 -1.81 -2.54
C LEU A 4 11.05 -0.66 -1.98
N THR A 5 10.69 0.58 -2.29
CA THR A 5 11.27 1.79 -1.71
C THR A 5 10.21 2.46 -0.85
N PHE A 6 10.53 2.77 0.40
CA PHE A 6 9.63 3.45 1.33
C PHE A 6 9.80 4.96 1.21
N HIS A 7 8.71 5.69 1.02
CA HIS A 7 8.72 7.15 0.92
C HIS A 7 8.06 7.86 2.13
N GLY A 8 7.83 7.10 3.20
CA GLY A 8 7.17 7.60 4.41
C GLY A 8 5.68 7.25 4.44
N HIS A 9 5.11 7.20 5.65
CA HIS A 9 3.71 6.90 5.95
C HIS A 9 3.28 5.52 5.41
N ALA A 10 2.42 5.47 4.39
CA ALA A 10 2.02 4.24 3.70
C ALA A 10 2.48 4.22 2.23
N CYS A 11 3.34 5.18 1.83
CA CYS A 11 3.78 5.34 0.46
C CYS A 11 4.97 4.43 0.14
N PHE A 12 4.77 3.52 -0.81
CA PHE A 12 5.82 2.63 -1.32
C PHE A 12 5.87 2.66 -2.84
N GLU A 13 7.08 2.81 -3.40
CA GLU A 13 7.33 2.49 -4.80
C GLU A 13 7.74 1.02 -4.93
N LEU A 14 7.16 0.31 -5.89
CA LEU A 14 7.50 -1.07 -6.24
C LEU A 14 7.99 -1.14 -7.67
N ALA A 15 9.29 -1.37 -7.85
CA ALA A 15 9.88 -1.75 -9.11
C ALA A 15 9.83 -3.28 -9.26
N THR A 16 9.16 -3.78 -10.29
CA THR A 16 8.96 -5.21 -10.52
C THR A 16 10.06 -5.82 -11.39
N ASP A 17 10.25 -7.12 -11.30
CA ASP A 17 11.19 -7.88 -12.15
C ASP A 17 10.86 -7.78 -13.66
N THR A 18 9.65 -7.41 -14.01
CA THR A 18 9.18 -7.22 -15.39
C THR A 18 9.38 -5.79 -15.90
N GLY A 19 9.91 -4.88 -15.06
CA GLY A 19 10.19 -3.49 -15.41
C GLY A 19 9.00 -2.55 -15.29
N SER A 20 7.92 -2.97 -14.61
CA SER A 20 6.81 -2.08 -14.25
C SER A 20 7.11 -1.37 -12.93
N ASN A 21 6.80 -0.07 -12.87
CA ASN A 21 6.89 0.75 -11.66
C ASN A 21 5.49 1.06 -11.14
N LEU A 22 5.25 0.67 -9.90
CA LEU A 22 3.99 0.87 -9.18
C LEU A 22 4.23 1.76 -7.97
N MET A 23 3.24 2.53 -7.56
CA MET A 23 3.28 3.28 -6.29
C MET A 23 2.00 3.06 -5.51
N PHE A 24 2.14 2.68 -4.24
CA PHE A 24 1.04 2.52 -3.30
C PHE A 24 0.85 3.79 -2.50
N ASP A 25 -0.42 4.20 -2.32
CA ASP A 25 -0.88 5.24 -1.40
C ASP A 25 0.05 6.47 -1.36
N PRO A 26 0.28 7.15 -2.50
CA PRO A 26 1.22 8.26 -2.54
C PRO A 26 0.75 9.42 -1.66
N PHE A 27 1.58 9.72 -0.66
CA PHE A 27 1.50 10.87 0.20
C PHE A 27 2.91 11.46 0.31
N LEU A 28 3.20 12.48 -0.48
CA LEU A 28 4.55 13.01 -0.72
C LEU A 28 4.64 14.51 -0.42
N ASP A 29 3.82 15.34 -1.11
CA ASP A 29 3.98 16.80 -1.08
C ASP A 29 3.71 17.42 0.31
N ASP A 30 2.68 16.91 1.02
CA ASP A 30 2.30 17.37 2.35
C ASP A 30 2.75 16.42 3.47
N ASN A 31 3.58 15.42 3.16
CA ASN A 31 4.10 14.46 4.12
C ASN A 31 5.40 14.99 4.77
N PRO A 32 5.40 15.27 6.09
CA PRO A 32 6.54 15.89 6.77
C PRO A 32 7.80 14.98 6.83
N ILE A 33 7.66 13.69 6.53
CA ILE A 33 8.76 12.73 6.58
C ILE A 33 9.11 12.15 5.20
N ALA A 34 8.43 12.57 4.12
CA ALA A 34 8.76 12.08 2.78
C ALA A 34 10.17 12.50 2.35
N ASP A 35 10.88 11.61 1.68
CA ASP A 35 12.22 11.86 1.12
C ASP A 35 12.19 12.56 -0.25
N ILE A 36 11.05 12.48 -0.97
CA ILE A 36 10.84 13.11 -2.28
C ILE A 36 9.45 13.76 -2.35
N GLY A 37 9.27 14.70 -3.30
CA GLY A 37 7.97 15.24 -3.68
C GLY A 37 7.39 14.59 -4.93
N THR A 38 6.12 14.87 -5.25
CA THR A 38 5.48 14.36 -6.47
C THR A 38 6.23 14.75 -7.74
N ALA A 39 6.93 15.90 -7.76
CA ALA A 39 7.71 16.38 -8.90
C ALA A 39 8.94 15.49 -9.19
N ASP A 40 9.51 14.85 -8.17
CA ASP A 40 10.73 14.05 -8.25
C ASP A 40 10.46 12.60 -8.70
N VAL A 41 9.22 12.13 -8.60
CA VAL A 41 8.83 10.77 -9.03
C VAL A 41 9.07 10.61 -10.53
N GLY A 42 9.85 9.62 -10.93
CA GLY A 42 10.18 9.34 -12.32
C GLY A 42 9.03 8.68 -13.10
N LYS A 43 9.39 7.71 -13.95
CA LYS A 43 8.41 6.93 -14.70
C LYS A 43 7.57 6.09 -13.76
N LEU A 44 6.25 6.19 -13.91
CA LEU A 44 5.29 5.40 -13.15
C LEU A 44 4.27 4.78 -14.12
N ASP A 45 4.03 3.48 -13.99
CA ASP A 45 3.09 2.75 -14.83
C ASP A 45 1.72 2.58 -14.13
N TYR A 46 1.73 2.44 -12.80
CA TYR A 46 0.53 2.26 -11.99
C TYR A 46 0.57 3.02 -10.67
N VAL A 47 -0.59 3.53 -10.24
CA VAL A 47 -0.82 4.10 -8.91
C VAL A 47 -1.93 3.29 -8.25
N LEU A 48 -1.66 2.73 -7.07
CA LEU A 48 -2.58 1.90 -6.31
C LEU A 48 -3.01 2.68 -5.06
N CYS A 49 -4.30 3.01 -4.95
CA CYS A 49 -4.81 3.77 -3.81
C CYS A 49 -5.81 2.95 -3.01
N SER A 50 -5.52 2.72 -1.74
CA SER A 50 -6.31 1.86 -0.84
C SER A 50 -7.63 2.51 -0.41
N HIS A 51 -7.67 3.83 -0.26
CA HIS A 51 -8.87 4.58 0.14
C HIS A 51 -8.70 6.09 -0.13
N GLY A 52 -9.74 6.89 0.18
CA GLY A 52 -9.84 8.29 -0.25
C GLY A 52 -9.30 9.34 0.73
N HIS A 53 -8.63 8.98 1.81
CA HIS A 53 -8.10 9.95 2.77
C HIS A 53 -6.98 10.80 2.19
N PHE A 54 -6.74 11.98 2.80
CA PHE A 54 -5.80 12.98 2.29
C PHE A 54 -4.35 12.49 2.26
N ASP A 55 -4.01 11.56 3.13
CA ASP A 55 -2.69 10.96 3.31
C ASP A 55 -2.45 9.69 2.48
N HIS A 56 -3.36 9.36 1.53
CA HIS A 56 -3.24 8.19 0.65
C HIS A 56 -3.57 8.46 -0.81
N PHE A 57 -4.39 9.47 -1.12
CA PHE A 57 -5.04 9.55 -2.41
C PHE A 57 -4.72 10.79 -3.27
N PRO A 58 -4.67 12.05 -2.76
CA PRO A 58 -4.56 13.24 -3.60
C PRO A 58 -3.31 13.29 -4.47
N ASP A 59 -2.17 12.87 -3.95
CA ASP A 59 -0.93 12.83 -4.71
C ASP A 59 -0.95 11.74 -5.79
N GLY A 60 -1.75 10.69 -5.60
CA GLY A 60 -2.01 9.69 -6.62
C GLY A 60 -2.66 10.30 -7.87
N ILE A 61 -3.63 11.20 -7.71
CA ILE A 61 -4.25 11.95 -8.81
C ILE A 61 -3.20 12.80 -9.54
N LYS A 62 -2.38 13.56 -8.78
CA LYS A 62 -1.30 14.40 -9.37
C LYS A 62 -0.32 13.56 -10.19
N LEU A 63 0.11 12.44 -9.63
CA LEU A 63 1.06 11.51 -10.27
C LEU A 63 0.46 10.87 -11.52
N ALA A 64 -0.76 10.32 -11.44
CA ALA A 64 -1.42 9.68 -12.58
C ALA A 64 -1.60 10.66 -13.75
N ARG A 65 -2.02 11.89 -13.47
CA ARG A 65 -2.18 12.94 -14.51
C ARG A 65 -0.84 13.33 -15.13
N ARG A 66 0.24 13.42 -14.33
CA ARG A 66 1.56 13.83 -14.82
C ARG A 66 2.27 12.73 -15.60
N THR A 67 2.19 11.49 -15.14
CA THR A 67 2.95 10.35 -15.71
C THR A 67 2.16 9.56 -16.75
N GLY A 68 0.82 9.71 -16.78
CA GLY A 68 -0.07 8.88 -17.58
C GLY A 68 -0.20 7.46 -17.01
N ALA A 69 0.14 7.24 -15.74
CA ALA A 69 -0.03 5.97 -15.05
C ALA A 69 -1.51 5.59 -14.92
N THR A 70 -1.79 4.29 -14.90
CA THR A 70 -3.13 3.78 -14.62
C THR A 70 -3.37 3.75 -13.11
N MET A 71 -4.41 4.44 -12.64
CA MET A 71 -4.84 4.32 -11.24
C MET A 71 -5.68 3.07 -11.03
N ILE A 72 -5.40 2.33 -9.95
CA ILE A 72 -6.13 1.11 -9.57
C ILE A 72 -6.68 1.28 -8.15
N GLY A 73 -7.95 0.95 -7.95
CA GLY A 73 -8.60 1.00 -6.65
C GLY A 73 -10.08 0.66 -6.71
N ALA A 74 -10.80 0.93 -5.61
CA ALA A 74 -12.24 0.71 -5.53
C ALA A 74 -13.00 1.54 -6.57
N PHE A 75 -14.15 1.01 -7.00
CA PHE A 75 -14.93 1.56 -8.12
C PHE A 75 -15.23 3.06 -7.93
N GLU A 76 -15.76 3.45 -6.78
CA GLU A 76 -16.15 4.83 -6.49
C GLU A 76 -14.93 5.75 -6.39
N LEU A 77 -13.82 5.26 -5.83
CA LEU A 77 -12.58 6.02 -5.71
C LEU A 77 -12.01 6.34 -7.10
N MET A 78 -11.99 5.35 -7.99
CA MET A 78 -11.54 5.53 -9.36
C MET A 78 -12.50 6.39 -10.19
N ALA A 79 -13.82 6.28 -9.94
CA ALA A 79 -14.82 7.17 -10.56
C ALA A 79 -14.59 8.64 -10.15
N PHE A 80 -14.23 8.89 -8.87
CA PHE A 80 -13.83 10.23 -8.45
C PHE A 80 -12.54 10.68 -9.15
N ALA A 81 -11.52 9.84 -9.23
CA ALA A 81 -10.26 10.19 -9.91
C ALA A 81 -10.49 10.63 -11.36
N GLU A 82 -11.42 9.98 -12.08
CA GLU A 82 -11.81 10.39 -13.43
C GLU A 82 -12.40 11.79 -13.45
N THR A 83 -13.24 12.17 -12.47
CA THR A 83 -13.75 13.55 -12.36
C THR A 83 -12.68 14.59 -12.12
N GLN A 84 -11.52 14.15 -11.57
CA GLN A 84 -10.34 14.98 -11.33
C GLN A 84 -9.35 14.98 -12.52
N GLY A 85 -9.75 14.40 -13.66
CA GLY A 85 -8.98 14.41 -14.90
C GLY A 85 -7.93 13.30 -15.02
N VAL A 86 -8.05 12.23 -14.27
CA VAL A 86 -7.25 11.01 -14.48
C VAL A 86 -7.80 10.27 -15.69
N GLU A 87 -6.99 10.10 -16.73
CA GLU A 87 -7.43 9.51 -18.01
C GLU A 87 -7.51 7.97 -17.98
N LYS A 88 -6.66 7.34 -17.14
CA LYS A 88 -6.57 5.88 -17.07
C LYS A 88 -6.86 5.39 -15.66
N THR A 89 -7.98 4.71 -15.50
CA THR A 89 -8.35 4.05 -14.26
C THR A 89 -8.70 2.58 -14.48
N HIS A 90 -8.49 1.76 -13.47
CA HIS A 90 -8.99 0.39 -13.43
C HIS A 90 -9.81 0.20 -12.15
N LYS A 91 -11.11 0.16 -12.32
CA LYS A 91 -12.09 0.04 -11.24
C LYS A 91 -12.23 -1.40 -10.79
N MET A 92 -12.08 -1.64 -9.51
CA MET A 92 -12.22 -2.95 -8.89
C MET A 92 -13.18 -2.89 -7.69
N ASN A 93 -13.44 -4.02 -7.07
CA ASN A 93 -14.12 -4.11 -5.77
C ASN A 93 -13.42 -5.12 -4.87
N VAL A 94 -13.62 -4.96 -3.55
CA VAL A 94 -13.07 -5.86 -2.53
C VAL A 94 -13.45 -7.32 -2.84
N GLY A 95 -12.45 -8.19 -2.83
CA GLY A 95 -12.58 -9.60 -3.21
C GLY A 95 -12.37 -9.88 -4.70
N GLY A 96 -12.49 -8.86 -5.56
CA GLY A 96 -12.19 -8.96 -6.99
C GLY A 96 -10.70 -8.88 -7.29
N GLY A 97 -10.29 -9.39 -8.44
CA GLY A 97 -8.92 -9.32 -8.91
C GLY A 97 -8.82 -9.27 -10.44
N HIS A 98 -7.68 -8.77 -10.93
CA HIS A 98 -7.42 -8.63 -12.37
C HIS A 98 -5.95 -8.91 -12.68
N THR A 99 -5.68 -9.41 -13.90
CA THR A 99 -4.31 -9.66 -14.38
C THR A 99 -3.82 -8.46 -15.19
N PHE A 100 -2.73 -7.86 -14.72
CA PHE A 100 -2.02 -6.76 -15.36
C PHE A 100 -0.69 -7.24 -15.98
N PRO A 101 0.00 -6.41 -16.77
CA PRO A 101 1.35 -6.71 -17.25
C PRO A 101 2.34 -7.13 -16.15
N PHE A 102 2.30 -6.51 -14.97
CA PHE A 102 3.17 -6.81 -13.83
C PHE A 102 2.80 -8.09 -13.06
N GLY A 103 1.59 -8.61 -13.21
CA GLY A 103 1.09 -9.76 -12.46
C GLY A 103 -0.41 -9.67 -12.18
N TYR A 104 -0.85 -10.37 -11.14
CA TYR A 104 -2.24 -10.34 -10.69
C TYR A 104 -2.37 -9.44 -9.46
N ALA A 105 -3.38 -8.57 -9.46
CA ALA A 105 -3.75 -7.75 -8.32
C ALA A 105 -5.15 -8.12 -7.84
N LYS A 106 -5.33 -8.18 -6.51
CA LYS A 106 -6.62 -8.41 -5.85
C LYS A 106 -6.84 -7.40 -4.75
N LEU A 107 -8.04 -6.83 -4.66
CA LEU A 107 -8.44 -6.02 -3.53
C LEU A 107 -8.84 -6.93 -2.35
N THR A 108 -8.26 -6.68 -1.20
CA THR A 108 -8.53 -7.43 0.04
C THR A 108 -9.37 -6.59 1.00
N PRO A 109 -10.15 -7.21 1.90
CA PRO A 109 -10.87 -6.47 2.92
C PRO A 109 -9.92 -5.62 3.79
N ALA A 110 -10.37 -4.40 4.12
CA ALA A 110 -9.82 -3.56 5.15
C ALA A 110 -10.98 -2.92 5.93
N LEU A 111 -10.84 -2.76 7.23
CA LEU A 111 -11.85 -2.13 8.08
C LEU A 111 -11.36 -0.74 8.50
N HIS A 112 -11.75 0.24 7.72
CA HIS A 112 -11.41 1.65 7.89
C HIS A 112 -12.42 2.53 7.15
N SER A 113 -12.53 3.80 7.52
CA SER A 113 -13.32 4.75 6.72
C SER A 113 -12.61 5.04 5.38
N GLY A 114 -13.36 5.46 4.36
CA GLY A 114 -12.76 5.60 3.02
C GLY A 114 -13.32 6.75 2.19
N THR A 115 -14.06 7.69 2.81
CA THR A 115 -14.60 8.86 2.13
C THR A 115 -13.48 9.74 1.58
N VAL A 116 -13.65 10.23 0.35
CA VAL A 116 -12.69 11.15 -0.26
C VAL A 116 -12.65 12.46 0.51
N ALA A 117 -11.48 12.83 1.00
CA ALA A 117 -11.27 14.09 1.69
C ALA A 117 -11.49 15.27 0.73
N GLY A 118 -12.29 16.25 1.17
CA GLY A 118 -12.64 17.42 0.35
C GLY A 118 -13.83 17.24 -0.58
N ASP A 119 -14.44 16.05 -0.64
CA ASP A 119 -15.75 15.87 -1.27
C ASP A 119 -16.85 16.39 -0.32
N ASN A 120 -17.20 17.67 -0.48
CA ASN A 120 -18.17 18.34 0.39
C ASN A 120 -19.58 17.73 0.35
N ALA A 121 -19.89 16.91 -0.63
CA ALA A 121 -21.20 16.27 -0.78
C ALA A 121 -21.23 14.83 -0.21
N GLY A 122 -20.09 14.23 0.13
CA GLY A 122 -19.98 12.83 0.52
C GLY A 122 -20.43 11.88 -0.61
N ALA A 123 -20.37 12.35 -1.85
CA ALA A 123 -20.88 11.61 -3.01
C ALA A 123 -19.98 10.41 -3.36
N PHE A 124 -18.72 10.46 -2.96
CA PHE A 124 -17.71 9.42 -3.23
C PHE A 124 -17.22 8.78 -1.93
N THR A 125 -18.10 8.04 -1.28
CA THR A 125 -17.74 7.17 -0.16
C THR A 125 -17.37 5.80 -0.70
N THR A 126 -16.20 5.30 -0.32
CA THR A 126 -15.70 3.97 -0.73
C THR A 126 -15.37 3.12 0.49
N LEU A 127 -15.32 1.81 0.29
CA LEU A 127 -14.73 0.91 1.27
C LEU A 127 -13.20 0.98 1.16
N ALA A 128 -12.53 1.13 2.30
CA ALA A 128 -11.09 0.94 2.36
C ALA A 128 -10.74 -0.51 2.01
N HIS A 129 -9.58 -0.72 1.42
CA HIS A 129 -9.11 -2.03 1.00
C HIS A 129 -7.59 -2.09 1.00
N GLY A 130 -7.06 -3.31 1.11
CA GLY A 130 -5.66 -3.58 0.81
C GLY A 130 -5.48 -4.11 -0.61
N PHE A 131 -4.22 -4.31 -0.98
CA PHE A 131 -3.80 -4.92 -2.24
C PHE A 131 -2.99 -6.18 -1.96
N TRP A 132 -3.40 -7.30 -2.54
CA TRP A 132 -2.57 -8.49 -2.66
C TRP A 132 -2.11 -8.64 -4.10
N LEU A 133 -0.79 -8.61 -4.32
CA LEU A 133 -0.19 -8.76 -5.63
C LEU A 133 0.53 -10.09 -5.74
N ASP A 134 0.32 -10.79 -6.86
CA ASP A 134 1.12 -11.94 -7.31
C ASP A 134 1.90 -11.52 -8.55
N LEU A 135 3.16 -11.11 -8.34
CA LEU A 135 4.01 -10.53 -9.36
C LEU A 135 4.49 -11.61 -10.32
N LYS A 136 4.52 -11.30 -11.61
CA LYS A 136 5.15 -12.18 -12.60
C LYS A 136 6.66 -12.30 -12.33
N PRO A 137 7.23 -13.49 -12.45
CA PRO A 137 8.68 -13.65 -12.41
C PRO A 137 9.35 -12.91 -13.56
N GLY A 138 10.49 -12.32 -13.30
CA GLY A 138 11.34 -11.75 -14.34
C GLY A 138 12.09 -12.83 -15.13
N PRO A 139 12.78 -12.45 -16.21
CA PRO A 139 13.59 -13.38 -16.98
C PRO A 139 14.64 -14.08 -16.11
N GLY A 140 14.61 -15.42 -16.08
CA GLY A 140 15.55 -16.23 -15.31
C GLY A 140 15.22 -16.41 -13.82
N SER A 141 14.06 -15.90 -13.35
CA SER A 141 13.57 -16.12 -11.98
C SER A 141 12.63 -17.32 -11.94
N GLU A 142 12.76 -18.15 -10.90
CA GLU A 142 11.80 -19.23 -10.60
C GLU A 142 10.74 -18.71 -9.62
N GLY A 143 9.48 -18.64 -10.08
CA GLY A 143 8.32 -18.24 -9.28
C GLY A 143 8.11 -16.74 -9.18
N GLY A 144 6.85 -16.35 -8.98
CA GLY A 144 6.43 -14.97 -8.70
C GLY A 144 6.65 -14.61 -7.24
N LYS A 145 6.59 -13.33 -6.94
CA LYS A 145 6.70 -12.76 -5.58
C LYS A 145 5.38 -12.15 -5.17
N ARG A 146 4.99 -12.33 -3.93
CA ARG A 146 3.69 -11.91 -3.43
C ARG A 146 3.83 -10.82 -2.39
N VAL A 147 3.24 -9.68 -2.70
CA VAL A 147 3.24 -8.49 -1.84
C VAL A 147 1.83 -8.25 -1.33
N TYR A 148 1.70 -7.97 -0.05
CA TYR A 148 0.45 -7.53 0.57
C TYR A 148 0.67 -6.14 1.19
N HIS A 149 -0.01 -5.14 0.64
CA HIS A 149 -0.18 -3.82 1.26
C HIS A 149 -1.56 -3.79 1.87
N SER A 150 -1.66 -3.73 3.20
CA SER A 150 -2.96 -3.86 3.86
C SER A 150 -3.87 -2.64 3.66
N GLY A 151 -3.33 -1.51 3.22
CA GLY A 151 -3.96 -0.22 3.42
C GLY A 151 -4.14 0.08 4.90
N ASP A 152 -4.95 1.07 5.22
CA ASP A 152 -5.36 1.36 6.58
C ASP A 152 -6.44 0.39 7.02
N THR A 153 -6.22 -0.25 8.16
CA THR A 153 -7.14 -1.29 8.64
C THR A 153 -6.98 -1.57 10.14
N ALA A 154 -8.07 -1.96 10.76
CA ALA A 154 -8.06 -2.74 11.99
C ALA A 154 -7.59 -4.19 11.70
N LEU A 155 -7.31 -4.95 12.76
CA LEU A 155 -7.07 -6.40 12.67
C LEU A 155 -8.34 -7.13 12.21
N LEU A 156 -8.21 -7.98 11.19
CA LEU A 156 -9.30 -8.75 10.61
C LEU A 156 -9.00 -10.25 10.58
N MET A 157 -10.01 -11.06 10.87
CA MET A 157 -9.91 -12.53 10.75
C MET A 157 -9.67 -12.97 9.30
N GLU A 158 -10.15 -12.22 8.31
CA GLU A 158 -10.01 -12.46 6.89
C GLU A 158 -8.54 -12.43 6.43
N MET A 159 -7.64 -11.83 7.20
CA MET A 159 -6.19 -11.88 6.96
C MET A 159 -5.65 -13.33 6.97
N GLN A 160 -6.34 -14.26 7.64
CA GLN A 160 -5.99 -15.69 7.60
C GLN A 160 -6.13 -16.31 6.20
N LEU A 161 -6.96 -15.76 5.32
CA LEU A 161 -7.09 -16.20 3.93
C LEU A 161 -5.81 -15.96 3.11
N LEU A 162 -4.92 -15.11 3.60
CA LEU A 162 -3.62 -14.82 3.00
C LEU A 162 -2.50 -15.73 3.52
N ARG A 163 -2.78 -16.59 4.50
CA ARG A 163 -1.77 -17.44 5.15
C ARG A 163 -0.98 -18.26 4.15
N GLY A 164 0.36 -18.12 4.20
CA GLY A 164 1.29 -18.80 3.30
C GLY A 164 1.27 -18.30 1.84
N ARG A 165 0.61 -17.16 1.60
CA ARG A 165 0.46 -16.55 0.28
C ARG A 165 1.06 -15.14 0.21
N VAL A 166 1.93 -14.78 1.15
CA VAL A 166 2.55 -13.45 1.22
C VAL A 166 4.04 -13.62 1.50
N ASP A 167 4.87 -13.08 0.62
CA ASP A 167 6.31 -13.02 0.84
C ASP A 167 6.69 -11.76 1.62
N VAL A 168 6.12 -10.61 1.26
CA VAL A 168 6.33 -9.33 1.95
C VAL A 168 4.98 -8.71 2.30
N ALA A 169 4.77 -8.41 3.59
CA ALA A 169 3.58 -7.71 4.09
C ALA A 169 3.95 -6.29 4.54
N LEU A 170 3.20 -5.29 4.08
CA LEU A 170 3.27 -3.90 4.49
C LEU A 170 2.08 -3.65 5.43
N LEU A 171 2.35 -3.46 6.73
CA LEU A 171 1.32 -3.40 7.78
C LEU A 171 1.44 -2.11 8.60
N PRO A 172 0.33 -1.40 8.86
CA PRO A 172 0.33 -0.24 9.74
C PRO A 172 0.58 -0.65 11.19
N ILE A 173 1.32 0.19 11.90
CA ILE A 173 1.60 0.02 13.34
C ILE A 173 1.32 1.29 14.14
N GLY A 174 0.72 2.32 13.54
CA GLY A 174 0.57 3.64 14.14
C GLY A 174 -0.39 3.71 15.32
N ASP A 175 -1.28 2.71 15.47
CA ASP A 175 -2.39 2.77 16.43
C ASP A 175 -3.36 3.94 16.13
N ASN A 176 -4.16 4.38 17.06
CA ASN A 176 -5.12 5.48 16.97
C ASN A 176 -6.06 5.44 15.75
N PHE A 177 -5.55 5.33 14.54
CA PHE A 177 -6.31 5.29 13.27
C PHE A 177 -6.31 3.91 12.60
N THR A 178 -5.32 3.08 12.89
CA THR A 178 -5.10 1.76 12.27
C THR A 178 -4.77 0.71 13.32
N MET A 179 -4.28 -0.47 12.91
CA MET A 179 -3.67 -1.40 13.86
C MET A 179 -2.53 -0.73 14.62
N GLY A 180 -2.44 -0.99 15.93
CA GLY A 180 -1.24 -0.75 16.72
C GLY A 180 -0.25 -1.91 16.62
N PRO A 181 0.94 -1.80 17.28
CA PRO A 181 1.98 -2.82 17.20
C PRO A 181 1.53 -4.21 17.69
N GLU A 182 0.57 -4.28 18.60
CA GLU A 182 0.04 -5.53 19.12
C GLU A 182 -0.84 -6.25 18.10
N ASP A 183 -1.80 -5.54 17.52
CA ASP A 183 -2.68 -6.07 16.49
C ASP A 183 -1.90 -6.41 15.21
N ALA A 184 -0.91 -5.60 14.82
CA ALA A 184 -0.05 -5.89 13.68
C ALA A 184 0.78 -7.18 13.90
N ALA A 185 1.29 -7.41 15.11
CA ALA A 185 1.95 -8.68 15.43
C ALA A 185 0.97 -9.87 15.36
N ARG A 186 -0.28 -9.68 15.76
CA ARG A 186 -1.35 -10.68 15.61
C ARG A 186 -1.71 -10.92 14.15
N ALA A 187 -1.74 -9.86 13.33
CA ALA A 187 -1.94 -10.00 11.88
C ALA A 187 -0.82 -10.84 11.23
N ILE A 188 0.42 -10.71 11.70
CA ILE A 188 1.55 -11.56 11.24
C ILE A 188 1.29 -13.03 11.56
N GLU A 189 0.75 -13.37 12.74
CA GLU A 189 0.37 -14.75 13.04
C GLU A 189 -0.69 -15.29 12.08
N PHE A 190 -1.63 -14.44 11.63
CA PHE A 190 -2.70 -14.84 10.71
C PHE A 190 -2.16 -15.04 9.29
N ILE A 191 -1.37 -14.10 8.78
CA ILE A 191 -0.86 -14.06 7.41
C ILE A 191 0.31 -15.03 7.22
N ALA A 192 1.17 -15.15 8.23
CA ALA A 192 2.45 -15.85 8.21
C ALA A 192 3.32 -15.44 7.01
N PRO A 193 3.63 -14.13 6.84
CA PRO A 193 4.50 -13.66 5.78
C PRO A 193 5.96 -14.01 6.09
N ARG A 194 6.82 -14.03 5.08
CA ARG A 194 8.27 -14.20 5.31
C ARG A 194 8.88 -12.92 5.89
N VAL A 195 8.48 -11.76 5.33
CA VAL A 195 8.99 -10.44 5.71
C VAL A 195 7.81 -9.51 6.01
N VAL A 196 7.99 -8.65 6.99
CA VAL A 196 7.08 -7.55 7.31
C VAL A 196 7.84 -6.23 7.29
N ILE A 197 7.27 -5.22 6.64
CA ILE A 197 7.74 -3.84 6.69
C ILE A 197 6.65 -3.01 7.37
N PRO A 198 6.93 -2.43 8.56
CA PRO A 198 5.95 -1.58 9.23
C PRO A 198 5.76 -0.27 8.48
N MET A 199 4.53 0.24 8.49
CA MET A 199 4.16 1.50 7.86
C MET A 199 3.17 2.29 8.71
N HIS A 200 2.76 3.49 8.26
CA HIS A 200 1.74 4.35 8.86
C HIS A 200 2.04 4.66 10.34
N TYR A 201 3.27 5.08 10.63
CA TYR A 201 3.71 5.47 11.96
C TYR A 201 4.73 6.63 11.88
N ASN A 202 4.90 7.36 12.96
CA ASN A 202 5.85 8.49 13.13
C ASN A 202 5.69 9.65 12.13
N THR A 203 4.62 9.72 11.37
CA THR A 203 4.32 10.88 10.52
C THR A 203 3.84 12.06 11.38
N TRP A 204 3.06 11.77 12.43
CA TRP A 204 2.55 12.73 13.41
C TRP A 204 2.54 12.14 14.81
N ASP A 205 2.54 13.02 15.83
CA ASP A 205 2.55 12.62 17.25
C ASP A 205 1.50 11.55 17.62
N PRO A 206 0.21 11.62 17.15
CA PRO A 206 -0.79 10.61 17.50
C PRO A 206 -0.48 9.18 17.04
N ILE A 207 0.39 9.02 16.06
CA ILE A 207 0.80 7.71 15.52
C ILE A 207 2.29 7.41 15.78
N ALA A 208 2.85 8.03 16.81
CA ALA A 208 4.24 7.80 17.18
C ALA A 208 4.44 6.40 17.80
N GLN A 209 5.36 5.62 17.23
CA GLN A 209 5.69 4.26 17.68
C GLN A 209 7.21 4.03 17.69
N ASP A 210 7.67 3.11 18.54
CA ASP A 210 9.04 2.59 18.49
C ASP A 210 9.10 1.34 17.59
N PRO A 211 9.65 1.44 16.36
CA PRO A 211 9.74 0.30 15.47
C PRO A 211 10.63 -0.81 16.01
N ASN A 212 11.61 -0.51 16.86
CA ASN A 212 12.45 -1.53 17.51
C ASN A 212 11.66 -2.32 18.57
N ALA A 213 10.69 -1.70 19.25
CA ALA A 213 9.77 -2.41 20.11
C ALA A 213 8.89 -3.37 19.31
N PHE A 214 8.45 -2.96 18.11
CA PHE A 214 7.72 -3.83 17.20
C PHE A 214 8.57 -5.02 16.71
N VAL A 215 9.83 -4.80 16.32
CA VAL A 215 10.78 -5.89 15.98
C VAL A 215 10.87 -6.91 17.11
N ARG A 216 11.05 -6.46 18.37
CA ARG A 216 11.12 -7.35 19.54
C ARG A 216 9.83 -8.12 19.77
N ARG A 217 8.66 -7.50 19.52
CA ARG A 217 7.34 -8.11 19.67
C ARG A 217 7.09 -9.21 18.64
N VAL A 218 7.43 -8.96 17.39
CA VAL A 218 7.28 -9.94 16.31
C VAL A 218 8.20 -11.14 16.54
N GLY A 219 9.42 -10.91 16.99
CA GLY A 219 10.37 -11.98 17.33
C GLY A 219 10.58 -12.96 16.15
N PRO A 220 10.36 -14.28 16.38
CA PRO A 220 10.62 -15.30 15.35
C PRO A 220 9.47 -15.50 14.36
N LEU A 221 8.37 -14.75 14.44
CA LEU A 221 7.19 -14.96 13.58
C LEU A 221 7.43 -14.57 12.13
N ALA A 222 8.24 -13.53 11.90
CA ALA A 222 8.64 -13.05 10.58
C ALA A 222 9.92 -12.21 10.71
N GLU A 223 10.64 -12.03 9.61
CA GLU A 223 11.67 -11.00 9.50
C GLU A 223 11.01 -9.62 9.45
N VAL A 224 11.39 -8.71 10.36
CA VAL A 224 10.92 -7.32 10.33
C VAL A 224 12.00 -6.44 9.73
N VAL A 225 11.69 -5.79 8.61
CA VAL A 225 12.58 -4.84 7.95
C VAL A 225 12.05 -3.43 8.20
N VAL A 226 12.74 -2.66 9.03
CA VAL A 226 12.42 -1.25 9.30
C VAL A 226 13.16 -0.40 8.28
N LEU A 227 12.43 0.36 7.48
CA LEU A 227 12.97 1.28 6.48
C LEU A 227 12.78 2.74 6.93
N ASN A 228 13.79 3.56 6.71
CA ASN A 228 13.64 5.01 6.72
C ASN A 228 13.17 5.48 5.34
N PRO A 229 12.50 6.65 5.23
CA PRO A 229 12.17 7.21 3.92
C PRO A 229 13.39 7.31 2.99
N GLY A 230 13.23 6.87 1.74
CA GLY A 230 14.30 6.72 0.74
C GLY A 230 15.03 5.37 0.76
N GLU A 231 14.87 4.57 1.81
CA GLU A 231 15.48 3.23 1.85
C GLU A 231 14.66 2.20 1.09
N SER A 232 15.35 1.16 0.61
CA SER A 232 14.75 0.11 -0.22
C SER A 232 15.03 -1.28 0.34
N TYR A 233 14.11 -2.20 0.09
CA TYR A 233 14.24 -3.64 0.31
C TYR A 233 14.10 -4.39 -1.01
N GLU A 234 15.08 -5.23 -1.32
CA GLU A 234 15.08 -6.10 -2.49
C GLU A 234 14.72 -7.55 -2.09
N PHE A 235 13.88 -8.21 -2.88
CA PHE A 235 13.39 -9.56 -2.58
C PHE A 235 13.14 -10.38 -3.84
#